data_3773c70350957f5d6969933cea8eeb48
#
_entry.id   3773c70350957f5d6969933cea8eeb48
#
_cell.length_a   1.000
_cell.length_b   1.000
_cell.length_c   1.000
_cell.angle_alpha   90.00
_cell.angle_beta   90.00
_cell.angle_gamma   90.00
#
_symmetry.space_group_name_H-M   'P 1'
#
loop_
_entity.id
_entity.type
_entity.pdbx_description
1 polymer ?
#
loop_
_entity_poly.entity_id
_entity_poly.type
_entity_poly.pdbx_seq_one_letter_code
_entity_poly.pdbx_strand_id
1 'polypeptide(L)'
;YDDSAWRMLDLPHDWSIESLPSPSLNACTGFFPGGIGWYRKSFEASPKDSDVTFIYFEGVYNRSEVYLNGHLLGKRPNGYVSFYYDLTPYLREGNNVLAVRVDHSREADSRWYTGSGIYRDVKLVRAATTHFEPWGVGWKARDISARSAVLDVDYAIAGLDGVGRHSVEAELHDASGRLAGRSTVGNAGEKGVLKMKVKSPRLWNLDAPELYTLTVLLKNRKGDIVDRSQCRVGFRTLEFSPDKGFALNGRNTKVKGVCLHHDAGVLGAVVPPQVWRRRLESLKSIGVNAIRMSHNPQAPVLYDLCDELGLLVMDEASDEWEFPKRKWVTGWNVGTPKFEGSFDFFEEWIERDVADMVRRDRNHPCVAFWSIGNEVDYPNDPYSHPVLDHGGINQPNFGGYNPDAPSAMRIGEIAKRLAPIVRAIDDSRPVTGALAGVFMSIETDYPAAVDIVGYNYTEDRYDADHAKYPSRIIYGSENGHGYQQWLAVRDKDFIFGQFLWTGTDYLGESGVWPSRGLGTGLLDFGNFPKTRGKFRASLWCENPVAYLVAYPHPSDGRDPGYWIDAPAHWNYENEGTMMRVLC
;
A
#
# COMPACT_ATOMS: atom_id res chain seq x y z
N TYR A 1 -29.08 24.22 -8.49
CA TYR A 1 -28.92 24.03 -7.05
C TYR A 1 -28.16 25.23 -6.46
N ASP A 2 -28.64 25.81 -5.38
CA ASP A 2 -27.99 26.91 -4.68
C ASP A 2 -26.98 26.32 -3.66
N ASP A 3 -25.71 26.66 -3.82
CA ASP A 3 -24.60 26.27 -2.98
C ASP A 3 -23.95 27.48 -2.27
N SER A 4 -24.63 28.61 -2.26
CA SER A 4 -24.12 29.86 -1.65
C SER A 4 -23.80 29.75 -0.15
N ALA A 5 -24.46 28.81 0.55
CA ALA A 5 -24.21 28.50 1.95
C ALA A 5 -23.11 27.45 2.17
N TRP A 6 -22.52 26.90 1.11
CA TRP A 6 -21.47 25.89 1.24
C TRP A 6 -20.14 26.53 1.59
N ARG A 7 -19.37 25.81 2.39
CA ARG A 7 -18.01 26.20 2.73
C ARG A 7 -17.08 26.02 1.51
N MET A 8 -16.28 27.04 1.23
CA MET A 8 -15.17 26.94 0.28
C MET A 8 -13.97 26.28 0.97
N LEU A 9 -13.33 25.34 0.29
CA LEU A 9 -12.15 24.65 0.80
C LEU A 9 -11.23 24.22 -0.36
N ASP A 10 -9.99 23.93 -0.02
CA ASP A 10 -9.01 23.35 -0.93
C ASP A 10 -9.00 21.81 -0.84
N LEU A 11 -8.58 21.15 -1.94
CA LEU A 11 -8.32 19.72 -1.98
C LEU A 11 -6.80 19.48 -1.87
N PRO A 12 -6.39 18.36 -1.29
CA PRO A 12 -7.19 17.27 -0.71
C PRO A 12 -7.80 17.64 0.64
N HIS A 13 -8.90 16.95 1.02
CA HIS A 13 -9.68 17.28 2.20
C HIS A 13 -10.22 16.03 2.91
N ASP A 14 -10.14 16.04 4.25
CA ASP A 14 -10.64 15.00 5.15
C ASP A 14 -11.50 15.66 6.22
N TRP A 15 -12.84 15.52 6.13
CA TRP A 15 -13.72 16.17 7.11
C TRP A 15 -13.77 15.47 8.46
N SER A 16 -13.37 14.20 8.55
CA SER A 16 -13.40 13.45 9.80
C SER A 16 -12.47 14.08 10.84
N ILE A 17 -11.24 14.45 10.44
CA ILE A 17 -10.23 15.01 11.35
C ILE A 17 -10.54 16.44 11.80
N GLU A 18 -11.41 17.15 11.09
CA GLU A 18 -11.85 18.48 11.47
C GLU A 18 -12.81 18.47 12.67
N SER A 19 -13.42 17.32 12.94
CA SER A 19 -14.34 17.13 14.06
C SER A 19 -13.60 16.70 15.32
N LEU A 20 -14.18 17.03 16.48
CA LEU A 20 -13.68 16.49 17.74
C LEU A 20 -14.05 15.01 17.85
N PRO A 21 -13.13 14.15 18.29
CA PRO A 21 -13.44 12.76 18.58
C PRO A 21 -14.43 12.66 19.75
N SER A 22 -15.27 11.62 19.75
CA SER A 22 -16.30 11.43 20.78
C SER A 22 -16.39 9.97 21.22
N PRO A 23 -16.59 9.71 22.54
CA PRO A 23 -16.77 8.33 23.05
C PRO A 23 -18.03 7.64 22.49
N SER A 24 -18.95 8.37 21.85
CA SER A 24 -20.12 7.81 21.18
C SER A 24 -19.84 7.27 19.78
N LEU A 25 -18.63 7.53 19.24
CA LEU A 25 -18.18 7.06 17.92
C LEU A 25 -17.34 5.77 18.05
N ASN A 26 -16.81 5.29 16.94
CA ASN A 26 -16.25 3.95 16.84
C ASN A 26 -14.73 3.93 17.12
N ALA A 27 -14.28 3.04 18.03
CA ALA A 27 -12.87 2.87 18.37
C ALA A 27 -12.02 2.42 17.18
N CYS A 28 -12.57 1.56 16.30
CA CYS A 28 -11.88 1.07 15.11
C CYS A 28 -11.40 2.21 14.18
N THR A 29 -12.12 3.33 14.15
CA THR A 29 -11.76 4.52 13.36
C THR A 29 -11.26 5.69 14.21
N GLY A 30 -10.81 5.43 15.44
CA GLY A 30 -10.22 6.45 16.33
C GLY A 30 -11.22 7.41 16.95
N PHE A 31 -12.50 7.03 17.01
CA PHE A 31 -13.60 7.85 17.55
C PHE A 31 -13.86 9.14 16.75
N PHE A 32 -13.58 9.13 15.46
CA PHE A 32 -13.90 10.21 14.52
C PHE A 32 -15.16 9.89 13.72
N PRO A 33 -15.95 10.92 13.32
CA PRO A 33 -17.18 10.72 12.57
C PRO A 33 -16.89 10.44 11.08
N GLY A 34 -17.80 9.72 10.45
CA GLY A 34 -17.91 9.61 9.00
C GLY A 34 -19.03 10.49 8.44
N GLY A 35 -20.01 9.88 7.76
CA GLY A 35 -21.20 10.54 7.22
C GLY A 35 -21.20 10.70 5.71
N ILE A 36 -22.07 11.57 5.18
CA ILE A 36 -22.20 11.84 3.75
C ILE A 36 -21.81 13.28 3.48
N GLY A 37 -20.87 13.46 2.56
CA GLY A 37 -20.41 14.77 2.10
C GLY A 37 -20.58 14.96 0.59
N TRP A 38 -20.77 16.20 0.20
CA TRP A 38 -20.83 16.62 -1.19
C TRP A 38 -19.77 17.66 -1.46
N TYR A 39 -19.04 17.48 -2.56
CA TYR A 39 -18.14 18.49 -3.12
C TYR A 39 -18.72 19.00 -4.42
N ARG A 40 -18.54 20.29 -4.70
CA ARG A 40 -18.99 20.93 -5.91
C ARG A 40 -17.95 21.94 -6.40
N LYS A 41 -17.64 21.89 -7.69
CA LYS A 41 -16.70 22.81 -8.31
C LYS A 41 -17.25 23.28 -9.63
N SER A 42 -17.37 24.59 -9.78
CA SER A 42 -17.61 25.24 -11.07
C SER A 42 -16.26 25.54 -11.73
N PHE A 43 -16.16 25.29 -13.03
CA PHE A 43 -14.96 25.59 -13.82
C PHE A 43 -15.31 25.90 -15.26
N GLU A 44 -14.53 26.79 -15.86
CA GLU A 44 -14.66 27.12 -17.28
C GLU A 44 -13.94 26.07 -18.13
N ALA A 45 -14.63 25.55 -19.12
CA ALA A 45 -14.08 24.66 -20.13
C ALA A 45 -14.89 24.74 -21.44
N SER A 46 -14.28 24.28 -22.52
CA SER A 46 -14.93 24.13 -23.79
C SER A 46 -14.64 22.74 -24.36
N PRO A 47 -15.61 22.10 -25.04
CA PRO A 47 -15.34 20.92 -25.85
C PRO A 47 -14.26 21.12 -26.92
N LYS A 48 -13.91 22.40 -27.21
CA LYS A 48 -12.86 22.77 -28.17
C LYS A 48 -11.48 22.89 -27.58
N ASP A 49 -11.34 22.88 -26.23
CA ASP A 49 -10.04 23.03 -25.53
C ASP A 49 -9.13 21.81 -25.73
N SER A 50 -9.73 20.62 -25.88
CA SER A 50 -9.07 19.37 -26.16
C SER A 50 -10.06 18.38 -26.77
N ASP A 51 -9.56 17.36 -27.48
CA ASP A 51 -10.42 16.33 -28.05
C ASP A 51 -11.02 15.44 -26.96
N VAL A 52 -10.25 15.16 -25.91
CA VAL A 52 -10.67 14.32 -24.76
C VAL A 52 -10.27 14.99 -23.45
N THR A 53 -11.15 14.93 -22.47
CA THR A 53 -10.92 15.45 -21.12
C THR A 53 -11.34 14.43 -20.08
N PHE A 54 -10.41 14.06 -19.19
CA PHE A 54 -10.65 13.17 -18.05
C PHE A 54 -10.56 13.91 -16.74
N ILE A 55 -11.35 13.45 -15.74
CA ILE A 55 -11.10 13.75 -14.34
C ILE A 55 -10.46 12.53 -13.68
N TYR A 56 -9.34 12.71 -13.01
CA TYR A 56 -8.58 11.66 -12.33
C TYR A 56 -8.55 11.93 -10.84
N PHE A 57 -8.94 10.93 -10.04
CA PHE A 57 -8.91 10.95 -8.59
C PHE A 57 -7.86 9.96 -8.09
N GLU A 58 -6.98 10.40 -7.21
CA GLU A 58 -6.00 9.49 -6.57
C GLU A 58 -6.62 8.68 -5.43
N GLY A 59 -7.70 9.17 -4.82
CA GLY A 59 -8.46 8.47 -3.79
C GLY A 59 -9.58 9.32 -3.21
N VAL A 60 -10.75 8.70 -3.01
CA VAL A 60 -11.94 9.31 -2.40
C VAL A 60 -12.56 8.32 -1.42
N TYR A 61 -12.51 8.59 -0.13
CA TYR A 61 -13.01 7.67 0.87
C TYR A 61 -14.41 8.04 1.36
N ASN A 62 -15.44 7.25 1.06
CA ASN A 62 -15.51 6.12 0.13
C ASN A 62 -16.87 6.15 -0.61
N ARG A 63 -17.24 5.09 -1.29
CA ARG A 63 -18.50 4.93 -2.06
C ARG A 63 -18.85 6.19 -2.84
N SER A 64 -17.87 6.71 -3.59
CA SER A 64 -18.00 7.96 -4.33
C SER A 64 -18.90 7.81 -5.57
N GLU A 65 -19.67 8.85 -5.84
CA GLU A 65 -20.40 9.06 -7.08
C GLU A 65 -19.96 10.40 -7.68
N VAL A 66 -19.61 10.41 -8.95
CA VAL A 66 -19.11 11.60 -9.64
C VAL A 66 -20.07 12.03 -10.73
N TYR A 67 -20.41 13.31 -10.76
CA TYR A 67 -21.35 13.90 -11.70
C TYR A 67 -20.72 15.08 -12.43
N LEU A 68 -21.00 15.22 -13.73
CA LEU A 68 -20.71 16.43 -14.50
C LEU A 68 -22.02 16.98 -15.09
N ASN A 69 -22.30 18.26 -14.82
CA ASN A 69 -23.50 18.94 -15.32
C ASN A 69 -24.83 18.19 -15.07
N GLY A 70 -24.90 17.46 -13.95
CA GLY A 70 -26.03 16.63 -13.55
C GLY A 70 -26.04 15.21 -14.10
N HIS A 71 -25.09 14.82 -14.95
CA HIS A 71 -24.94 13.46 -15.47
C HIS A 71 -24.02 12.65 -14.58
N LEU A 72 -24.47 11.47 -14.13
CA LEU A 72 -23.62 10.52 -13.40
C LEU A 72 -22.56 9.96 -14.34
N LEU A 73 -21.28 10.20 -14.02
CA LEU A 73 -20.14 9.66 -14.76
C LEU A 73 -19.85 8.22 -14.32
N GLY A 74 -19.97 7.95 -13.02
CA GLY A 74 -19.75 6.62 -12.46
C GLY A 74 -19.67 6.62 -10.94
N LYS A 75 -19.45 5.40 -10.41
CA LYS A 75 -19.29 5.11 -8.99
C LYS A 75 -17.94 4.44 -8.75
N ARG A 76 -17.32 4.71 -7.61
CA ARG A 76 -16.16 3.96 -7.10
C ARG A 76 -16.32 3.75 -5.61
N PRO A 77 -16.66 2.52 -5.17
CA PRO A 77 -16.87 2.24 -3.74
C PRO A 77 -15.56 2.15 -2.96
N ASN A 78 -14.50 1.58 -3.54
CA ASN A 78 -13.20 1.47 -2.90
C ASN A 78 -12.57 2.85 -2.73
N GLY A 79 -12.25 3.22 -1.48
CA GLY A 79 -11.70 4.53 -1.13
C GLY A 79 -10.21 4.72 -1.42
N TYR A 80 -9.47 3.66 -1.68
CA TYR A 80 -8.01 3.68 -1.76
C TYR A 80 -7.45 3.60 -3.18
N VAL A 81 -8.23 3.06 -4.12
CA VAL A 81 -7.82 2.85 -5.50
C VAL A 81 -8.06 4.11 -6.32
N SER A 82 -7.08 4.51 -7.11
CA SER A 82 -7.21 5.62 -8.05
C SER A 82 -8.16 5.26 -9.20
N PHE A 83 -8.87 6.26 -9.72
CA PHE A 83 -9.83 6.06 -10.81
C PHE A 83 -10.00 7.34 -11.65
N TYR A 84 -10.62 7.20 -12.80
CA TYR A 84 -10.87 8.32 -13.70
C TYR A 84 -12.18 8.15 -14.45
N TYR A 85 -12.72 9.29 -14.91
CA TYR A 85 -13.90 9.33 -15.77
C TYR A 85 -13.70 10.27 -16.94
N ASP A 86 -14.23 9.89 -18.11
CA ASP A 86 -14.30 10.75 -19.30
C ASP A 86 -15.38 11.82 -19.12
N LEU A 87 -14.96 13.08 -19.18
CA LEU A 87 -15.85 14.24 -19.11
C LEU A 87 -16.37 14.67 -20.47
N THR A 88 -15.67 14.28 -21.55
CA THR A 88 -15.85 14.79 -22.93
C THR A 88 -17.31 14.78 -23.38
N PRO A 89 -18.11 13.70 -23.19
CA PRO A 89 -19.48 13.63 -23.68
C PRO A 89 -20.44 14.63 -22.99
N TYR A 90 -20.07 15.15 -21.81
CA TYR A 90 -20.93 15.98 -20.96
C TYR A 90 -20.40 17.39 -20.75
N LEU A 91 -19.23 17.73 -21.33
CA LEU A 91 -18.70 19.09 -21.31
C LEU A 91 -19.58 20.05 -22.14
N ARG A 92 -19.68 21.28 -21.63
CA ARG A 92 -20.40 22.40 -22.28
C ARG A 92 -19.44 23.55 -22.48
N GLU A 93 -19.77 24.42 -23.46
CA GLU A 93 -19.09 25.69 -23.62
C GLU A 93 -19.33 26.57 -22.39
N GLY A 94 -18.26 27.11 -21.78
CA GLY A 94 -18.32 28.00 -20.62
C GLY A 94 -18.37 27.21 -19.31
N ASN A 95 -19.27 27.57 -18.39
CA ASN A 95 -19.32 27.07 -17.04
C ASN A 95 -19.81 25.62 -16.96
N ASN A 96 -18.99 24.76 -16.40
CA ASN A 96 -19.27 23.36 -16.09
C ASN A 96 -19.27 23.14 -14.57
N VAL A 97 -20.12 22.22 -14.11
CA VAL A 97 -20.23 21.89 -12.69
C VAL A 97 -19.91 20.42 -12.45
N LEU A 98 -18.81 20.17 -11.77
CA LEU A 98 -18.45 18.86 -11.24
C LEU A 98 -19.00 18.72 -9.82
N ALA A 99 -19.68 17.62 -9.54
CA ALA A 99 -20.13 17.30 -8.19
C ALA A 99 -19.68 15.87 -7.81
N VAL A 100 -19.26 15.71 -6.57
CA VAL A 100 -18.83 14.42 -6.01
C VAL A 100 -19.58 14.17 -4.72
N ARG A 101 -20.35 13.09 -4.69
CA ARG A 101 -20.95 12.55 -3.48
C ARG A 101 -20.00 11.53 -2.86
N VAL A 102 -19.76 11.64 -1.58
CA VAL A 102 -18.94 10.70 -0.81
C VAL A 102 -19.81 10.17 0.32
N ASP A 103 -19.92 8.84 0.44
CA ASP A 103 -20.77 8.20 1.43
C ASP A 103 -19.95 7.31 2.38
N HIS A 104 -19.53 7.89 3.49
CA HIS A 104 -18.89 7.19 4.60
C HIS A 104 -19.85 7.10 5.81
N SER A 105 -21.14 6.85 5.56
CA SER A 105 -22.13 6.67 6.62
C SER A 105 -22.03 5.33 7.35
N ARG A 106 -21.37 4.34 6.72
CA ARG A 106 -20.94 3.10 7.37
C ARG A 106 -19.56 3.34 7.99
N GLU A 107 -19.55 3.91 9.20
CA GLU A 107 -18.34 4.46 9.81
C GLU A 107 -17.38 3.39 10.36
N ALA A 108 -17.91 2.20 10.74
CA ALA A 108 -17.11 1.11 11.26
C ALA A 108 -16.72 0.12 10.13
N ASP A 109 -16.21 0.65 9.01
CA ASP A 109 -15.90 -0.12 7.81
C ASP A 109 -14.42 -0.48 7.67
N SER A 110 -13.58 -0.05 8.61
CA SER A 110 -12.15 -0.34 8.67
C SER A 110 -11.70 -0.59 10.11
N ARG A 111 -10.53 -1.22 10.28
CA ARG A 111 -9.89 -1.39 11.60
C ARG A 111 -8.99 -0.22 11.99
N TRP A 112 -8.74 0.72 11.06
CA TRP A 112 -7.90 1.91 11.25
C TRP A 112 -8.64 3.16 10.79
N TYR A 113 -8.11 4.32 11.11
CA TYR A 113 -8.65 5.60 10.65
C TYR A 113 -8.47 5.75 9.13
N THR A 114 -9.55 6.00 8.44
CA THR A 114 -9.57 6.10 6.98
C THR A 114 -9.62 7.55 6.48
N GLY A 115 -10.09 8.46 7.33
CA GLY A 115 -10.56 9.77 6.90
C GLY A 115 -11.87 9.68 6.12
N SER A 116 -12.36 10.83 5.64
CA SER A 116 -13.56 10.89 4.81
C SER A 116 -13.45 12.05 3.83
N GLY A 117 -13.74 11.80 2.55
CA GLY A 117 -13.75 12.85 1.54
C GLY A 117 -12.80 12.61 0.39
N ILE A 118 -12.50 13.67 -0.35
CA ILE A 118 -11.49 13.66 -1.42
C ILE A 118 -10.13 13.92 -0.77
N TYR A 119 -9.53 12.86 -0.22
CA TYR A 119 -8.36 12.97 0.65
C TYR A 119 -7.01 12.85 -0.08
N ARG A 120 -7.03 12.65 -1.39
CA ARG A 120 -5.87 12.64 -2.29
C ARG A 120 -6.09 13.58 -3.48
N ASP A 121 -5.07 13.79 -4.27
CA ASP A 121 -5.09 14.75 -5.38
C ASP A 121 -6.16 14.42 -6.44
N VAL A 122 -6.66 15.49 -7.07
CA VAL A 122 -7.56 15.44 -8.23
C VAL A 122 -6.94 16.20 -9.39
N LYS A 123 -6.94 15.58 -10.57
CA LYS A 123 -6.31 16.13 -11.77
C LYS A 123 -7.30 16.19 -12.92
N LEU A 124 -7.34 17.32 -13.61
CA LEU A 124 -7.99 17.44 -14.91
C LEU A 124 -6.95 17.15 -15.99
N VAL A 125 -7.19 16.11 -16.77
CA VAL A 125 -6.28 15.65 -17.82
C VAL A 125 -6.90 15.95 -19.18
N ARG A 126 -6.16 16.64 -20.06
CA ARG A 126 -6.56 16.93 -21.43
C ARG A 126 -5.67 16.17 -22.41
N ALA A 127 -6.28 15.55 -23.40
CA ALA A 127 -5.57 14.75 -24.39
C ALA A 127 -6.13 14.98 -25.79
N ALA A 128 -5.36 14.62 -26.82
CA ALA A 128 -5.85 14.49 -28.18
C ALA A 128 -6.78 13.27 -28.32
N THR A 129 -7.53 13.17 -29.43
CA THR A 129 -8.35 11.98 -29.73
C THR A 129 -7.52 10.70 -29.64
N THR A 130 -6.34 10.72 -30.26
CA THR A 130 -5.38 9.61 -30.17
C THR A 130 -4.39 9.90 -29.04
N HIS A 131 -4.44 9.11 -27.98
CA HIS A 131 -3.62 9.30 -26.78
C HIS A 131 -3.28 7.95 -26.12
N PHE A 132 -2.32 7.94 -25.19
CA PHE A 132 -2.08 6.77 -24.34
C PHE A 132 -3.23 6.58 -23.37
N GLU A 133 -3.69 5.34 -23.21
CA GLU A 133 -4.66 5.03 -22.15
C GLU A 133 -4.08 5.42 -20.78
N PRO A 134 -4.92 5.84 -19.81
CA PRO A 134 -4.47 5.99 -18.42
C PRO A 134 -3.80 4.70 -17.92
N TRP A 135 -2.58 4.84 -17.34
CA TRP A 135 -1.70 3.72 -16.98
C TRP A 135 -1.35 2.78 -18.15
N GLY A 136 -1.56 3.22 -19.38
CA GLY A 136 -1.34 2.44 -20.59
C GLY A 136 0.13 2.27 -20.98
N VAL A 137 1.06 3.00 -20.35
CA VAL A 137 2.50 2.84 -20.57
C VAL A 137 3.12 2.12 -19.38
N GLY A 138 3.80 1.02 -19.66
CA GLY A 138 4.51 0.23 -18.66
C GLY A 138 5.91 -0.17 -19.12
N TRP A 139 6.73 -0.65 -18.19
CA TRP A 139 8.04 -1.19 -18.52
C TRP A 139 8.40 -2.43 -17.70
N LYS A 140 9.22 -3.29 -18.31
CA LYS A 140 9.86 -4.42 -17.65
C LYS A 140 11.33 -4.46 -18.06
N ALA A 141 12.23 -4.61 -17.09
CA ALA A 141 13.66 -4.78 -17.34
C ALA A 141 14.02 -6.25 -17.16
N ARG A 142 14.80 -6.79 -18.12
CA ARG A 142 15.26 -8.18 -18.10
C ARG A 142 16.70 -8.28 -18.62
N ASP A 143 17.30 -9.45 -18.47
CA ASP A 143 18.68 -9.74 -18.87
C ASP A 143 19.66 -8.74 -18.27
N ILE A 144 19.40 -8.36 -16.99
CA ILE A 144 20.15 -7.31 -16.31
C ILE A 144 21.51 -7.84 -15.87
N SER A 145 22.55 -7.11 -16.28
CA SER A 145 23.94 -7.36 -15.91
C SER A 145 24.71 -6.05 -15.80
N ALA A 146 25.92 -6.08 -15.28
CA ALA A 146 26.80 -4.90 -15.27
C ALA A 146 27.13 -4.36 -16.67
N ARG A 147 26.98 -5.17 -17.72
CA ARG A 147 27.28 -4.82 -19.12
C ARG A 147 26.08 -4.33 -19.90
N SER A 148 24.91 -4.84 -19.63
CA SER A 148 23.69 -4.51 -20.38
C SER A 148 22.42 -4.92 -19.64
N ALA A 149 21.32 -4.27 -20.03
CA ALA A 149 19.97 -4.70 -19.75
C ALA A 149 19.10 -4.56 -21.00
N VAL A 150 17.98 -5.26 -21.04
CA VAL A 150 16.91 -5.04 -22.01
C VAL A 150 15.73 -4.44 -21.28
N LEU A 151 15.24 -3.31 -21.79
CA LEU A 151 14.02 -2.67 -21.32
C LEU A 151 12.92 -2.91 -22.35
N ASP A 152 11.89 -3.63 -21.97
CA ASP A 152 10.65 -3.76 -22.71
C ASP A 152 9.71 -2.67 -22.23
N VAL A 153 9.19 -1.86 -23.16
CA VAL A 153 8.24 -0.76 -22.88
C VAL A 153 6.94 -1.09 -23.58
N ASP A 154 5.93 -1.47 -22.83
CA ASP A 154 4.59 -1.70 -23.35
C ASP A 154 3.77 -0.41 -23.38
N TYR A 155 2.86 -0.33 -24.35
CA TYR A 155 1.96 0.80 -24.49
C TYR A 155 0.56 0.33 -24.91
N ALA A 156 -0.45 1.12 -24.48
CA ALA A 156 -1.83 1.04 -24.98
C ALA A 156 -2.29 2.43 -25.42
N ILE A 157 -2.89 2.51 -26.59
CA ILE A 157 -3.34 3.74 -27.25
C ILE A 157 -4.85 3.66 -27.46
N ALA A 158 -5.56 4.70 -27.04
CA ALA A 158 -6.97 4.92 -27.34
C ALA A 158 -7.13 5.85 -28.56
N GLY A 159 -8.28 5.75 -29.23
CA GLY A 159 -8.69 6.67 -30.29
C GLY A 159 -7.90 6.56 -31.60
N LEU A 160 -7.29 5.41 -31.89
CA LEU A 160 -6.72 5.15 -33.22
C LEU A 160 -7.84 5.00 -34.26
N ASP A 161 -7.87 5.89 -35.24
CA ASP A 161 -8.89 5.92 -36.28
C ASP A 161 -8.66 4.96 -37.47
N GLY A 162 -7.54 4.22 -37.43
CA GLY A 162 -7.13 3.29 -38.50
C GLY A 162 -6.71 3.97 -39.81
N VAL A 163 -6.88 5.27 -39.96
CA VAL A 163 -6.58 6.07 -41.17
C VAL A 163 -5.22 6.74 -41.06
N GLY A 164 -4.86 7.17 -39.86
CA GLY A 164 -3.59 7.81 -39.57
C GLY A 164 -2.51 6.78 -39.23
N ARG A 165 -1.27 6.95 -39.78
CA ARG A 165 -0.11 6.19 -39.30
C ARG A 165 0.47 6.94 -38.11
N HIS A 166 0.43 6.30 -36.94
CA HIS A 166 1.08 6.79 -35.74
C HIS A 166 2.39 6.03 -35.49
N SER A 167 3.32 6.66 -34.83
CA SER A 167 4.55 6.02 -34.32
C SER A 167 4.67 6.25 -32.84
N VAL A 168 5.27 5.28 -32.16
CA VAL A 168 5.62 5.39 -30.74
C VAL A 168 7.14 5.36 -30.63
N GLU A 169 7.69 6.35 -29.91
CA GLU A 169 9.11 6.47 -29.63
C GLU A 169 9.33 6.49 -28.12
N ALA A 170 10.24 5.66 -27.63
CA ALA A 170 10.64 5.62 -26.24
C ALA A 170 12.10 6.08 -26.09
N GLU A 171 12.34 7.04 -25.21
CA GLU A 171 13.66 7.55 -24.85
C GLU A 171 13.92 7.36 -23.38
N LEU A 172 15.07 6.79 -23.04
CA LEU A 172 15.53 6.59 -21.68
C LEU A 172 16.71 7.53 -21.39
N HIS A 173 16.58 8.37 -20.39
CA HIS A 173 17.64 9.28 -19.95
C HIS A 173 18.11 8.94 -18.53
N ASP A 174 19.41 9.00 -18.28
CA ASP A 174 19.97 8.84 -16.94
C ASP A 174 19.75 10.12 -16.08
N ALA A 175 20.12 10.06 -14.81
CA ALA A 175 19.94 11.16 -13.87
C ALA A 175 20.68 12.47 -14.29
N SER A 176 21.68 12.38 -15.18
CA SER A 176 22.36 13.56 -15.75
C SER A 176 21.67 14.12 -17.00
N GLY A 177 20.57 13.50 -17.45
CA GLY A 177 19.86 13.85 -18.68
C GLY A 177 20.50 13.28 -19.96
N ARG A 178 21.51 12.41 -19.85
CA ARG A 178 22.15 11.76 -21.01
C ARG A 178 21.28 10.61 -21.53
N LEU A 179 21.10 10.53 -22.84
CA LEU A 179 20.37 9.45 -23.50
C LEU A 179 21.09 8.10 -23.28
N ALA A 180 20.40 7.17 -22.60
CA ALA A 180 20.86 5.81 -22.28
C ALA A 180 20.32 4.78 -23.27
N GLY A 181 19.19 5.08 -23.93
CA GLY A 181 18.59 4.19 -24.92
C GLY A 181 17.45 4.85 -25.65
N ARG A 182 17.14 4.35 -26.86
CA ARG A 182 15.99 4.79 -27.67
C ARG A 182 15.44 3.59 -28.46
N SER A 183 14.14 3.53 -28.64
CA SER A 183 13.47 2.58 -29.50
C SER A 183 12.25 3.23 -30.17
N THR A 184 11.93 2.83 -31.39
CA THR A 184 10.82 3.38 -32.15
C THR A 184 10.07 2.28 -32.89
N VAL A 185 8.74 2.36 -32.88
CA VAL A 185 7.88 1.58 -33.78
C VAL A 185 7.14 2.54 -34.72
N GLY A 186 7.32 2.34 -36.03
CA GLY A 186 6.86 3.31 -37.05
C GLY A 186 5.38 3.14 -37.47
N ASN A 187 4.70 2.12 -37.03
CA ASN A 187 3.31 1.82 -37.39
C ASN A 187 2.65 1.21 -36.14
N ALA A 188 2.32 2.09 -35.19
CA ALA A 188 1.80 1.67 -33.90
C ALA A 188 0.35 1.16 -34.05
N GLY A 189 0.06 0.00 -33.50
CA GLY A 189 -1.29 -0.47 -33.23
C GLY A 189 -1.78 0.02 -31.87
N GLU A 190 -3.01 -0.35 -31.51
CA GLU A 190 -3.60 0.00 -30.20
C GLU A 190 -2.77 -0.48 -29.01
N LYS A 191 -2.05 -1.57 -29.17
CA LYS A 191 -1.12 -2.11 -28.16
C LYS A 191 0.17 -2.56 -28.83
N GLY A 192 1.27 -2.42 -28.11
CA GLY A 192 2.57 -2.88 -28.58
C GLY A 192 3.63 -2.84 -27.53
N VAL A 193 4.82 -3.34 -27.90
CA VAL A 193 6.02 -3.37 -27.04
C VAL A 193 7.22 -2.86 -27.82
N LEU A 194 7.91 -1.85 -27.29
CA LEU A 194 9.23 -1.43 -27.77
C LEU A 194 10.31 -2.16 -26.96
N LYS A 195 11.37 -2.58 -27.62
CA LYS A 195 12.52 -3.20 -26.98
C LYS A 195 13.74 -2.28 -27.08
N MET A 196 14.39 -2.05 -25.96
CA MET A 196 15.51 -1.14 -25.86
C MET A 196 16.68 -1.85 -25.16
N LYS A 197 17.85 -1.84 -25.78
CA LYS A 197 19.08 -2.33 -25.14
C LYS A 197 19.79 -1.16 -24.46
N VAL A 198 20.03 -1.28 -23.16
CA VAL A 198 20.73 -0.30 -22.34
C VAL A 198 22.12 -0.85 -22.01
N LYS A 199 23.16 -0.06 -22.30
CA LYS A 199 24.56 -0.41 -22.03
C LYS A 199 24.96 0.04 -20.63
N SER A 200 25.61 -0.84 -19.87
CA SER A 200 26.17 -0.57 -18.54
C SER A 200 25.16 0.17 -17.63
N PRO A 201 23.96 -0.40 -17.40
CA PRO A 201 22.97 0.25 -16.58
C PRO A 201 23.48 0.42 -15.15
N ARG A 202 23.22 1.57 -14.54
CA ARG A 202 23.41 1.78 -13.11
C ARG A 202 22.20 1.17 -12.40
N LEU A 203 22.48 0.29 -11.43
CA LEU A 203 21.42 -0.45 -10.77
C LEU A 203 20.78 0.35 -9.63
N TRP A 204 19.47 0.32 -9.56
CA TRP A 204 18.72 0.78 -8.41
C TRP A 204 18.93 -0.18 -7.22
N ASN A 205 19.25 0.36 -6.06
CA ASN A 205 19.39 -0.41 -4.82
C ASN A 205 19.06 0.46 -3.59
N LEU A 206 19.11 -0.15 -2.41
CA LEU A 206 18.73 0.49 -1.14
C LEU A 206 19.62 1.67 -0.74
N ASP A 207 20.90 1.62 -1.09
CA ASP A 207 21.91 2.61 -0.69
C ASP A 207 22.14 3.65 -1.78
N ALA A 208 21.97 3.26 -3.05
CA ALA A 208 22.12 4.12 -4.22
C ALA A 208 20.94 3.87 -5.18
N PRO A 209 19.81 4.52 -4.97
CA PRO A 209 18.60 4.32 -5.77
C PRO A 209 18.68 5.04 -7.12
N GLU A 210 19.47 4.50 -8.04
CA GLU A 210 19.69 5.08 -9.36
C GLU A 210 18.44 4.97 -10.23
N LEU A 211 17.94 6.13 -10.65
CA LEU A 211 16.72 6.26 -11.43
C LEU A 211 17.01 6.87 -12.79
N TYR A 212 16.34 6.34 -13.80
CA TYR A 212 16.27 6.85 -15.15
C TYR A 212 14.89 7.45 -15.39
N THR A 213 14.80 8.36 -16.34
CA THR A 213 13.54 8.89 -16.85
C THR A 213 13.23 8.26 -18.20
N LEU A 214 12.13 7.51 -18.27
CA LEU A 214 11.56 7.00 -19.51
C LEU A 214 10.52 8.00 -20.02
N THR A 215 10.69 8.48 -21.23
CA THR A 215 9.72 9.30 -21.95
C THR A 215 9.22 8.51 -23.15
N VAL A 216 7.90 8.33 -23.25
CA VAL A 216 7.26 7.68 -24.39
C VAL A 216 6.41 8.72 -25.13
N LEU A 217 6.68 8.87 -26.42
CA LEU A 217 6.08 9.86 -27.30
C LEU A 217 5.19 9.16 -28.33
N LEU A 218 3.94 9.59 -28.42
CA LEU A 218 3.04 9.24 -29.52
C LEU A 218 3.10 10.34 -30.58
N LYS A 219 3.42 9.97 -31.82
CA LYS A 219 3.59 10.92 -32.91
C LYS A 219 2.63 10.59 -34.05
N ASN A 220 2.08 11.63 -34.68
CA ASN A 220 1.28 11.50 -35.89
C ASN A 220 2.15 11.24 -37.14
N ARG A 221 1.51 11.08 -38.30
CA ARG A 221 2.21 10.84 -39.59
C ARG A 221 3.19 11.96 -39.97
N LYS A 222 2.96 13.20 -39.52
CA LYS A 222 3.85 14.34 -39.80
C LYS A 222 5.07 14.36 -38.86
N GLY A 223 5.07 13.54 -37.81
CA GLY A 223 6.10 13.53 -36.77
C GLY A 223 5.80 14.48 -35.59
N ASP A 224 4.62 15.13 -35.58
CA ASP A 224 4.22 15.97 -34.46
C ASP A 224 3.86 15.08 -33.26
N ILE A 225 4.26 15.49 -32.06
CA ILE A 225 3.91 14.81 -30.82
C ILE A 225 2.43 15.10 -30.51
N VAL A 226 1.62 14.06 -30.44
CA VAL A 226 0.18 14.15 -30.10
C VAL A 226 -0.09 13.77 -28.66
N ASP A 227 0.77 12.92 -28.05
CA ASP A 227 0.71 12.62 -26.63
C ASP A 227 2.09 12.22 -26.08
N ARG A 228 2.23 12.30 -24.75
CA ARG A 228 3.47 12.02 -24.04
C ARG A 228 3.19 11.38 -22.69
N SER A 229 3.85 10.26 -22.41
CA SER A 229 3.87 9.64 -21.09
C SER A 229 5.30 9.66 -20.53
N GLN A 230 5.44 9.83 -19.23
CA GLN A 230 6.73 9.83 -18.57
C GLN A 230 6.65 9.05 -17.26
N CYS A 231 7.63 8.18 -17.00
CA CYS A 231 7.78 7.46 -15.74
C CYS A 231 9.25 7.23 -15.40
N ARG A 232 9.49 6.77 -14.17
CA ARG A 232 10.83 6.40 -13.70
C ARG A 232 11.13 4.95 -14.02
N VAL A 233 12.41 4.63 -14.24
CA VAL A 233 12.91 3.28 -14.42
C VAL A 233 14.08 3.05 -13.49
N GLY A 234 14.06 1.95 -12.75
CA GLY A 234 15.19 1.48 -11.94
C GLY A 234 15.56 0.06 -12.34
N PHE A 235 16.77 -0.14 -12.83
CA PHE A 235 17.27 -1.48 -13.19
C PHE A 235 17.65 -2.24 -11.93
N ARG A 236 17.04 -3.37 -11.68
CA ARG A 236 17.33 -4.26 -10.55
C ARG A 236 16.93 -5.70 -10.83
N THR A 237 17.57 -6.64 -10.17
CA THR A 237 17.11 -8.03 -10.08
C THR A 237 16.55 -8.31 -8.70
N LEU A 238 15.44 -9.03 -8.65
CA LEU A 238 14.78 -9.53 -7.45
C LEU A 238 14.79 -11.06 -7.53
N GLU A 239 15.49 -11.70 -6.62
CA GLU A 239 15.63 -13.15 -6.61
C GLU A 239 15.11 -13.69 -5.28
N PHE A 240 14.10 -14.56 -5.34
CA PHE A 240 13.52 -15.21 -4.18
C PHE A 240 13.82 -16.70 -4.22
N SER A 241 14.29 -17.26 -3.12
CA SER A 241 14.69 -18.67 -3.01
C SER A 241 14.16 -19.26 -1.70
N PRO A 242 13.63 -20.50 -1.73
CA PRO A 242 13.16 -21.16 -0.53
C PRO A 242 14.27 -21.44 0.49
N ASP A 243 15.52 -21.58 0.05
CA ASP A 243 16.65 -21.91 0.95
C ASP A 243 17.53 -20.70 1.29
N LYS A 244 17.61 -19.71 0.37
CA LYS A 244 18.55 -18.58 0.46
C LYS A 244 17.85 -17.24 0.74
N GLY A 245 16.52 -17.25 0.84
CA GLY A 245 15.73 -16.05 1.07
C GLY A 245 15.69 -15.11 -0.13
N PHE A 246 16.07 -13.86 0.04
CA PHE A 246 15.96 -12.80 -0.97
C PHE A 246 17.32 -12.21 -1.33
N ALA A 247 17.55 -12.02 -2.63
CA ALA A 247 18.70 -11.26 -3.11
C ALA A 247 18.25 -10.09 -3.99
N LEU A 248 18.82 -8.91 -3.73
CA LEU A 248 18.69 -7.71 -4.55
C LEU A 248 20.00 -7.54 -5.34
N ASN A 249 19.91 -7.54 -6.66
CA ASN A 249 21.08 -7.44 -7.54
C ASN A 249 22.17 -8.51 -7.25
N GLY A 250 21.75 -9.72 -6.95
CA GLY A 250 22.63 -10.84 -6.60
C GLY A 250 23.23 -10.79 -5.19
N ARG A 251 22.93 -9.75 -4.39
CA ARG A 251 23.37 -9.62 -2.99
C ARG A 251 22.26 -10.10 -2.06
N ASN A 252 22.53 -11.13 -1.27
CA ASN A 252 21.61 -11.58 -0.23
C ASN A 252 21.28 -10.41 0.72
N THR A 253 19.98 -10.16 0.92
CA THR A 253 19.49 -8.98 1.62
C THR A 253 18.33 -9.38 2.52
N LYS A 254 18.43 -9.12 3.82
CA LYS A 254 17.30 -9.24 4.73
C LYS A 254 16.36 -8.05 4.58
N VAL A 255 15.08 -8.33 4.34
CA VAL A 255 14.03 -7.31 4.35
C VAL A 255 13.74 -6.93 5.80
N LYS A 256 14.06 -5.69 6.15
CA LYS A 256 13.85 -5.03 7.44
C LYS A 256 12.69 -4.07 7.28
N GLY A 257 11.48 -4.62 7.20
CA GLY A 257 10.28 -3.90 6.82
C GLY A 257 9.44 -3.42 7.99
N VAL A 258 8.57 -2.47 7.71
CA VAL A 258 7.51 -1.99 8.61
C VAL A 258 6.20 -1.82 7.84
N CYS A 259 5.09 -2.03 8.53
CA CYS A 259 3.75 -1.73 8.06
C CYS A 259 3.43 -0.24 8.26
N LEU A 260 2.77 0.41 7.29
CA LEU A 260 2.34 1.81 7.39
C LEU A 260 0.88 1.96 6.97
N HIS A 261 0.10 2.64 7.81
CA HIS A 261 -1.20 3.22 7.44
C HIS A 261 -1.03 4.61 6.82
N HIS A 262 -2.09 5.13 6.22
CA HIS A 262 -2.07 6.36 5.42
C HIS A 262 -2.40 7.64 6.19
N ASP A 263 -2.55 7.57 7.50
CA ASP A 263 -2.80 8.76 8.32
C ASP A 263 -1.50 9.45 8.80
N ALA A 264 -1.63 10.69 9.21
CA ALA A 264 -0.58 11.48 9.83
C ALA A 264 -1.06 12.16 11.12
N GLY A 265 -1.74 11.41 11.98
CA GLY A 265 -2.22 11.89 13.26
C GLY A 265 -3.17 13.09 13.10
N VAL A 266 -2.80 14.24 13.63
CA VAL A 266 -3.62 15.46 13.59
C VAL A 266 -3.91 16.00 12.18
N LEU A 267 -3.20 15.54 11.17
CA LEU A 267 -3.46 15.89 9.77
C LEU A 267 -4.49 14.95 9.13
N GLY A 268 -4.90 13.89 9.83
CA GLY A 268 -5.83 12.90 9.30
C GLY A 268 -5.24 12.14 8.10
N ALA A 269 -6.08 11.86 7.11
CA ALA A 269 -5.71 11.12 5.91
C ALA A 269 -5.07 11.99 4.82
N VAL A 270 -5.11 13.31 4.95
CA VAL A 270 -4.42 14.24 4.06
C VAL A 270 -2.95 14.35 4.48
N VAL A 271 -2.09 13.58 3.85
CA VAL A 271 -0.67 13.52 4.20
C VAL A 271 0.17 14.23 3.14
N PRO A 272 0.70 15.43 3.43
CA PRO A 272 1.57 16.15 2.50
C PRO A 272 2.84 15.36 2.14
N PRO A 273 3.38 15.52 0.92
CA PRO A 273 4.60 14.83 0.49
C PRO A 273 5.78 15.00 1.43
N GLN A 274 5.91 16.19 2.07
CA GLN A 274 6.98 16.48 3.02
C GLN A 274 6.86 15.66 4.32
N VAL A 275 5.64 15.36 4.75
CA VAL A 275 5.38 14.51 5.92
C VAL A 275 5.72 13.06 5.61
N TRP A 276 5.32 12.57 4.41
CA TRP A 276 5.75 11.26 3.92
C TRP A 276 7.27 11.14 3.83
N ARG A 277 7.95 12.11 3.22
CA ARG A 277 9.42 12.12 3.13
C ARG A 277 10.07 12.05 4.50
N ARG A 278 9.66 12.91 5.43
CA ARG A 278 10.18 12.91 6.81
C ARG A 278 9.99 11.54 7.48
N ARG A 279 8.80 10.93 7.34
CA ARG A 279 8.48 9.61 7.89
C ARG A 279 9.43 8.55 7.35
N LEU A 280 9.57 8.47 6.04
CA LEU A 280 10.43 7.50 5.38
C LEU A 280 11.92 7.70 5.72
N GLU A 281 12.41 8.93 5.75
CA GLU A 281 13.79 9.26 6.16
C GLU A 281 14.04 8.89 7.62
N SER A 282 13.08 9.17 8.52
CA SER A 282 13.17 8.76 9.92
C SER A 282 13.20 7.23 10.08
N LEU A 283 12.35 6.51 9.35
CA LEU A 283 12.37 5.04 9.35
C LEU A 283 13.68 4.48 8.79
N LYS A 284 14.16 5.03 7.67
CA LYS A 284 15.45 4.62 7.08
C LYS A 284 16.61 4.87 8.03
N SER A 285 16.58 5.96 8.79
CA SER A 285 17.63 6.31 9.77
C SER A 285 17.75 5.31 10.92
N ILE A 286 16.73 4.50 11.17
CA ILE A 286 16.72 3.42 12.16
C ILE A 286 16.85 2.02 11.54
N GLY A 287 17.28 1.95 10.28
CA GLY A 287 17.63 0.71 9.60
C GLY A 287 16.49 0.04 8.84
N VAL A 288 15.32 0.68 8.68
CA VAL A 288 14.22 0.19 7.83
C VAL A 288 14.66 0.28 6.36
N ASN A 289 14.41 -0.78 5.60
CA ASN A 289 14.69 -0.85 4.16
C ASN A 289 13.49 -1.26 3.31
N ALA A 290 12.33 -1.51 3.93
CA ALA A 290 11.11 -1.89 3.23
C ALA A 290 9.84 -1.36 3.91
N ILE A 291 8.81 -1.10 3.12
CA ILE A 291 7.49 -0.63 3.56
C ILE A 291 6.42 -1.61 3.06
N ARG A 292 5.53 -2.04 3.94
CA ARG A 292 4.27 -2.70 3.58
C ARG A 292 3.14 -1.69 3.62
N MET A 293 2.42 -1.58 2.50
CA MET A 293 1.27 -0.69 2.35
C MET A 293 0.04 -1.31 3.01
N SER A 294 -0.11 -1.11 4.32
CA SER A 294 -1.16 -1.75 5.14
C SER A 294 -2.49 -1.04 5.01
N HIS A 295 -3.53 -1.66 4.68
CA HIS A 295 -3.74 -2.93 3.94
C HIS A 295 -4.51 -2.55 2.68
N ASN A 296 -3.96 -1.64 1.90
CA ASN A 296 -4.59 -1.01 0.72
C ASN A 296 -3.55 -0.22 -0.10
N PRO A 297 -3.82 0.06 -1.37
CA PRO A 297 -2.96 0.93 -2.18
C PRO A 297 -2.85 2.33 -1.56
N GLN A 298 -1.62 2.82 -1.41
CA GLN A 298 -1.35 4.12 -0.81
C GLN A 298 -1.36 5.27 -1.85
N ALA A 299 -1.12 6.51 -1.39
CA ALA A 299 -0.99 7.66 -2.27
C ALA A 299 0.20 7.48 -3.23
N PRO A 300 0.07 7.83 -4.53
CA PRO A 300 1.15 7.65 -5.52
C PRO A 300 2.47 8.26 -5.10
N VAL A 301 2.46 9.42 -4.45
CA VAL A 301 3.67 10.09 -3.95
C VAL A 301 4.49 9.25 -2.98
N LEU A 302 3.88 8.31 -2.26
CA LEU A 302 4.60 7.44 -1.33
C LEU A 302 5.52 6.47 -2.07
N TYR A 303 5.07 5.93 -3.21
CA TYR A 303 5.88 5.07 -4.08
C TYR A 303 7.01 5.85 -4.74
N ASP A 304 6.73 7.07 -5.24
CA ASP A 304 7.76 7.97 -5.77
C ASP A 304 8.88 8.21 -4.75
N LEU A 305 8.52 8.45 -3.49
CA LEU A 305 9.48 8.66 -2.40
C LEU A 305 10.24 7.37 -2.05
N CYS A 306 9.60 6.21 -2.09
CA CYS A 306 10.27 4.93 -1.90
C CYS A 306 11.28 4.65 -3.03
N ASP A 307 10.93 4.98 -4.28
CA ASP A 307 11.87 4.92 -5.42
C ASP A 307 13.10 5.79 -5.20
N GLU A 308 12.90 7.04 -4.76
CA GLU A 308 13.96 8.02 -4.53
C GLU A 308 14.85 7.68 -3.33
N LEU A 309 14.26 7.15 -2.26
CA LEU A 309 14.96 6.87 -1.01
C LEU A 309 15.56 5.47 -0.96
N GLY A 310 15.28 4.60 -1.93
CA GLY A 310 15.76 3.23 -1.93
C GLY A 310 15.10 2.40 -0.81
N LEU A 311 13.77 2.33 -0.82
CA LEU A 311 12.98 1.49 0.07
C LEU A 311 12.20 0.47 -0.76
N LEU A 312 12.25 -0.81 -0.41
CA LEU A 312 11.41 -1.82 -1.04
C LEU A 312 9.95 -1.62 -0.61
N VAL A 313 9.04 -2.03 -1.47
CA VAL A 313 7.59 -1.94 -1.20
C VAL A 313 6.94 -3.28 -1.42
N MET A 314 6.13 -3.70 -0.45
CA MET A 314 5.07 -4.67 -0.61
C MET A 314 3.76 -3.89 -0.80
N ASP A 315 3.25 -3.90 -2.01
CA ASP A 315 1.97 -3.25 -2.33
C ASP A 315 0.83 -4.21 -2.07
N GLU A 316 -0.20 -3.76 -1.35
CA GLU A 316 -1.26 -4.64 -0.84
C GLU A 316 -2.64 -4.15 -1.26
N ALA A 317 -3.49 -5.09 -1.70
CA ALA A 317 -4.77 -4.78 -2.33
C ALA A 317 -5.91 -4.58 -1.33
N SER A 318 -6.01 -5.41 -0.28
CA SER A 318 -7.21 -5.46 0.57
C SER A 318 -6.96 -6.09 1.93
N ASP A 319 -7.71 -5.62 2.94
CA ASP A 319 -7.73 -6.20 4.30
C ASP A 319 -8.80 -7.29 4.47
N GLU A 320 -9.86 -7.26 3.68
CA GLU A 320 -10.93 -8.25 3.75
C GLU A 320 -11.43 -8.63 2.36
N TRP A 321 -12.07 -9.82 2.27
CA TRP A 321 -12.64 -10.32 1.02
C TRP A 321 -14.17 -10.35 1.08
N GLU A 322 -14.78 -11.43 0.63
CA GLU A 322 -16.24 -11.59 0.46
C GLU A 322 -17.07 -11.57 1.76
N PHE A 323 -16.44 -11.61 2.92
CA PHE A 323 -17.10 -11.53 4.23
C PHE A 323 -16.42 -10.49 5.11
N PRO A 324 -17.20 -9.79 5.98
CA PRO A 324 -16.66 -8.75 6.84
C PRO A 324 -15.87 -9.34 8.01
N LYS A 325 -14.77 -8.68 8.36
CA LYS A 325 -14.08 -8.87 9.63
C LYS A 325 -14.75 -8.08 10.75
N ARG A 326 -14.46 -8.43 12.00
CA ARG A 326 -14.90 -7.66 13.18
C ARG A 326 -14.30 -6.28 13.22
N LYS A 327 -15.14 -5.24 13.39
CA LYS A 327 -14.75 -3.86 13.63
C LYS A 327 -15.16 -3.49 15.04
N TRP A 328 -14.20 -3.41 15.96
CA TRP A 328 -14.45 -3.16 17.37
C TRP A 328 -14.77 -1.69 17.62
N VAL A 329 -15.95 -1.41 18.14
CA VAL A 329 -16.46 -0.04 18.27
C VAL A 329 -16.27 0.57 19.66
N THR A 330 -16.13 -0.25 20.71
CA THR A 330 -15.90 0.22 22.08
C THR A 330 -14.40 0.33 22.39
N GLY A 331 -13.62 -0.57 21.84
CA GLY A 331 -12.18 -0.69 22.01
C GLY A 331 -11.72 -2.02 21.41
N TRP A 332 -10.46 -2.16 21.07
CA TRP A 332 -9.92 -3.36 20.44
C TRP A 332 -10.21 -4.61 21.28
N ASN A 333 -10.92 -5.58 20.71
CA ASN A 333 -11.43 -6.79 21.35
C ASN A 333 -12.34 -6.53 22.56
N VAL A 334 -13.01 -5.37 22.63
CA VAL A 334 -13.92 -4.99 23.73
C VAL A 334 -15.31 -4.72 23.20
N GLY A 335 -16.32 -5.34 23.83
CA GLY A 335 -17.72 -5.16 23.50
C GLY A 335 -18.17 -5.97 22.28
N THR A 336 -19.23 -5.52 21.61
CA THR A 336 -19.79 -6.16 20.41
C THR A 336 -19.24 -5.48 19.17
N PRO A 337 -18.64 -6.21 18.23
CA PRO A 337 -18.15 -5.62 16.98
C PRO A 337 -19.28 -5.30 16.01
N LYS A 338 -19.03 -4.36 15.09
CA LYS A 338 -19.80 -4.19 13.85
C LYS A 338 -19.17 -5.00 12.72
N PHE A 339 -19.93 -5.18 11.65
CA PHE A 339 -19.57 -5.94 10.46
C PHE A 339 -19.85 -5.12 9.19
N GLU A 340 -19.32 -3.88 9.16
CA GLU A 340 -19.29 -3.02 7.98
C GLU A 340 -17.95 -3.22 7.27
N GLY A 341 -17.83 -2.85 5.99
CA GLY A 341 -16.54 -2.97 5.30
C GLY A 341 -16.64 -3.01 3.78
N SER A 342 -15.57 -3.42 3.15
CA SER A 342 -15.45 -3.50 1.70
C SER A 342 -16.07 -4.77 1.11
N PHE A 343 -16.41 -5.74 1.95
CA PHE A 343 -17.00 -7.01 1.52
C PHE A 343 -18.29 -6.84 0.71
N ASP A 344 -19.08 -5.78 0.94
CA ASP A 344 -20.37 -5.53 0.29
C ASP A 344 -20.25 -5.15 -1.20
N PHE A 345 -19.04 -4.77 -1.65
CA PHE A 345 -18.74 -4.53 -3.07
C PHE A 345 -17.62 -5.45 -3.60
N PHE A 346 -17.18 -6.43 -2.81
CA PHE A 346 -16.05 -7.30 -3.15
C PHE A 346 -16.25 -8.01 -4.49
N GLU A 347 -17.38 -8.72 -4.67
CA GLU A 347 -17.61 -9.52 -5.88
C GLU A 347 -17.66 -8.69 -7.17
N GLU A 348 -18.18 -7.47 -7.11
CA GLU A 348 -18.29 -6.58 -8.26
C GLU A 348 -16.96 -5.90 -8.60
N TRP A 349 -16.10 -5.60 -7.58
CA TRP A 349 -15.01 -4.66 -7.75
C TRP A 349 -13.62 -5.21 -7.54
N ILE A 350 -13.43 -6.29 -6.78
CA ILE A 350 -12.10 -6.71 -6.35
C ILE A 350 -11.15 -7.00 -7.52
N GLU A 351 -11.60 -7.63 -8.60
CA GLU A 351 -10.76 -7.93 -9.75
C GLU A 351 -10.28 -6.66 -10.45
N ARG A 352 -11.17 -5.68 -10.58
CA ARG A 352 -10.84 -4.36 -11.11
C ARG A 352 -9.92 -3.60 -10.17
N ASP A 353 -10.16 -3.63 -8.87
CA ASP A 353 -9.36 -2.94 -7.87
C ASP A 353 -7.91 -3.47 -7.85
N VAL A 354 -7.74 -4.79 -7.87
CA VAL A 354 -6.43 -5.45 -7.98
C VAL A 354 -5.73 -5.07 -9.30
N ALA A 355 -6.46 -5.11 -10.41
CA ALA A 355 -5.90 -4.76 -11.72
C ALA A 355 -5.47 -3.28 -11.79
N ASP A 356 -6.29 -2.36 -11.26
CA ASP A 356 -6.01 -0.93 -11.27
C ASP A 356 -4.82 -0.60 -10.34
N MET A 357 -4.70 -1.25 -9.17
CA MET A 357 -3.52 -1.14 -8.30
C MET A 357 -2.24 -1.51 -9.06
N VAL A 358 -2.21 -2.70 -9.66
CA VAL A 358 -1.02 -3.18 -10.37
C VAL A 358 -0.68 -2.31 -11.59
N ARG A 359 -1.68 -1.89 -12.38
CA ARG A 359 -1.46 -0.99 -13.54
C ARG A 359 -0.89 0.34 -13.13
N ARG A 360 -1.41 0.93 -12.03
CA ARG A 360 -0.94 2.21 -11.50
C ARG A 360 0.51 2.12 -11.03
N ASP A 361 0.86 1.06 -10.27
CA ASP A 361 2.08 1.03 -9.49
C ASP A 361 3.21 0.17 -10.12
N ARG A 362 2.96 -0.55 -11.22
CA ARG A 362 3.95 -1.42 -11.90
C ARG A 362 5.21 -0.69 -12.36
N ASN A 363 5.14 0.61 -12.56
CA ASN A 363 6.28 1.42 -13.00
C ASN A 363 7.21 1.87 -11.87
N HIS A 364 6.93 1.49 -10.61
CA HIS A 364 7.80 1.81 -9.47
C HIS A 364 8.84 0.71 -9.25
N PRO A 365 10.16 1.02 -9.39
CA PRO A 365 11.21 0.06 -9.08
C PRO A 365 11.24 -0.37 -7.60
N CYS A 366 10.73 0.43 -6.68
CA CYS A 366 10.62 0.08 -5.27
C CYS A 366 9.68 -1.10 -5.00
N VAL A 367 8.62 -1.28 -5.79
CA VAL A 367 7.69 -2.41 -5.61
C VAL A 367 8.43 -3.72 -5.88
N ALA A 368 8.53 -4.56 -4.85
CA ALA A 368 9.25 -5.83 -4.89
C ALA A 368 8.32 -7.04 -5.03
N PHE A 369 7.10 -6.96 -4.52
CA PHE A 369 6.08 -8.00 -4.60
C PHE A 369 4.68 -7.44 -4.33
N TRP A 370 3.66 -8.17 -4.80
CA TRP A 370 2.25 -7.81 -4.77
C TRP A 370 1.50 -8.66 -3.77
N SER A 371 0.79 -8.05 -2.82
CA SER A 371 -0.06 -8.77 -1.87
C SER A 371 -1.53 -8.67 -2.26
N ILE A 372 -2.21 -9.81 -2.32
CA ILE A 372 -3.63 -9.88 -2.69
C ILE A 372 -4.57 -9.80 -1.49
N GLY A 373 -4.06 -9.86 -0.26
CA GLY A 373 -4.90 -9.75 0.93
C GLY A 373 -4.14 -9.88 2.25
N ASN A 374 -4.67 -9.19 3.25
CA ASN A 374 -4.21 -9.24 4.64
C ASN A 374 -5.16 -10.04 5.50
N GLU A 375 -4.64 -11.05 6.23
CA GLU A 375 -5.39 -11.77 7.27
C GLU A 375 -6.82 -12.17 6.88
N VAL A 376 -7.05 -12.46 5.63
CA VAL A 376 -8.36 -12.91 5.13
C VAL A 376 -8.74 -14.29 5.68
N ASP A 377 -7.76 -14.97 6.24
CA ASP A 377 -7.80 -16.29 6.86
C ASP A 377 -7.81 -16.21 8.40
N TYR A 378 -8.22 -15.07 8.99
CA TYR A 378 -8.25 -14.94 10.45
C TYR A 378 -9.22 -15.97 11.05
N PRO A 379 -8.79 -16.79 12.04
CA PRO A 379 -9.60 -17.90 12.56
C PRO A 379 -10.94 -17.44 13.15
N ASN A 380 -12.06 -17.92 12.59
CA ASN A 380 -13.42 -17.51 12.93
C ASN A 380 -13.72 -16.01 12.78
N ASP A 381 -13.00 -15.35 11.86
CA ASP A 381 -13.26 -13.96 11.50
C ASP A 381 -13.02 -13.69 9.99
N PRO A 382 -13.88 -14.15 9.06
CA PRO A 382 -15.11 -14.94 9.31
C PRO A 382 -14.97 -16.46 9.13
N TYR A 383 -13.91 -16.95 8.49
CA TYR A 383 -13.81 -18.33 8.01
C TYR A 383 -13.48 -19.34 9.11
N SER A 384 -14.01 -20.55 8.98
CA SER A 384 -13.76 -21.65 9.90
C SER A 384 -13.34 -22.94 9.19
N HIS A 385 -12.61 -23.79 9.90
CA HIS A 385 -12.16 -25.09 9.44
C HIS A 385 -12.07 -26.08 10.62
N PRO A 386 -12.33 -27.40 10.43
CA PRO A 386 -12.24 -28.40 11.50
C PRO A 386 -10.91 -28.43 12.25
N VAL A 387 -9.81 -28.01 11.60
CA VAL A 387 -8.48 -27.93 12.22
C VAL A 387 -8.44 -26.99 13.43
N LEU A 388 -9.37 -26.04 13.57
CA LEU A 388 -9.44 -25.11 14.69
C LEU A 388 -9.75 -25.77 16.03
N ASP A 389 -10.25 -27.02 16.03
CA ASP A 389 -10.47 -27.81 17.25
C ASP A 389 -9.17 -28.42 17.80
N HIS A 390 -8.08 -28.40 17.04
CA HIS A 390 -6.82 -29.04 17.41
C HIS A 390 -5.79 -28.11 18.07
N GLY A 391 -6.09 -26.83 18.25
CA GLY A 391 -5.19 -25.84 18.85
C GLY A 391 -4.04 -25.41 17.93
N GLY A 392 -3.03 -24.75 18.48
CA GLY A 392 -1.85 -24.29 17.74
C GLY A 392 -2.05 -22.96 17.00
N ILE A 393 -2.98 -22.12 17.45
CA ILE A 393 -3.35 -20.84 16.85
C ILE A 393 -2.74 -19.73 17.70
N ASN A 394 -1.89 -18.89 17.08
CA ASN A 394 -1.23 -17.77 17.74
C ASN A 394 -2.07 -16.49 17.73
N GLN A 395 -3.02 -16.37 16.82
CA GLN A 395 -3.97 -15.27 16.77
C GLN A 395 -5.17 -15.50 17.69
N PRO A 396 -5.82 -14.46 18.23
CA PRO A 396 -7.07 -14.62 18.95
C PRO A 396 -8.06 -15.46 18.16
N ASN A 397 -8.57 -16.52 18.79
CA ASN A 397 -9.55 -17.41 18.20
C ASN A 397 -10.89 -17.24 18.92
N PHE A 398 -11.96 -17.01 18.17
CA PHE A 398 -13.31 -16.80 18.71
C PHE A 398 -14.10 -18.12 18.81
N GLY A 399 -13.48 -19.14 19.36
CA GLY A 399 -14.01 -20.49 19.52
C GLY A 399 -13.24 -21.52 18.69
N GLY A 400 -13.62 -22.80 18.80
CA GLY A 400 -13.13 -23.88 17.95
C GLY A 400 -13.79 -23.87 16.56
N TYR A 401 -13.84 -25.03 15.91
CA TYR A 401 -14.55 -25.15 14.62
C TYR A 401 -16.02 -24.74 14.73
N ASN A 402 -16.44 -23.85 13.83
CA ASN A 402 -17.81 -23.42 13.70
C ASN A 402 -18.36 -23.88 12.33
N PRO A 403 -19.21 -24.94 12.28
CA PRO A 403 -19.76 -25.48 11.03
C PRO A 403 -20.73 -24.52 10.33
N ASP A 404 -21.28 -23.54 11.05
CA ASP A 404 -22.19 -22.53 10.48
C ASP A 404 -21.43 -21.32 9.87
N ALA A 405 -20.13 -21.22 10.10
CA ALA A 405 -19.30 -20.17 9.49
C ALA A 405 -18.91 -20.53 8.05
N PRO A 406 -18.55 -19.54 7.22
CA PRO A 406 -18.02 -19.79 5.88
C PRO A 406 -16.81 -20.73 5.92
N SER A 407 -16.78 -21.69 4.99
CA SER A 407 -15.66 -22.63 4.88
C SER A 407 -14.36 -21.93 4.48
N ALA A 408 -13.27 -22.19 5.19
CA ALA A 408 -11.94 -21.68 4.86
C ALA A 408 -11.43 -22.10 3.46
N MET A 409 -11.99 -23.17 2.86
CA MET A 409 -11.61 -23.60 1.50
C MET A 409 -11.85 -22.50 0.45
N ARG A 410 -12.83 -21.61 0.68
CA ARG A 410 -13.12 -20.49 -0.20
C ARG A 410 -11.95 -19.50 -0.35
N ILE A 411 -11.11 -19.38 0.67
CA ILE A 411 -9.91 -18.51 0.65
C ILE A 411 -8.97 -18.93 -0.49
N GLY A 412 -8.76 -20.24 -0.65
CA GLY A 412 -7.96 -20.79 -1.74
C GLY A 412 -8.57 -20.55 -3.13
N GLU A 413 -9.91 -20.64 -3.24
CA GLU A 413 -10.64 -20.36 -4.49
C GLU A 413 -10.47 -18.90 -4.91
N ILE A 414 -10.62 -17.95 -3.96
CA ILE A 414 -10.44 -16.52 -4.20
C ILE A 414 -8.99 -16.21 -4.57
N ALA A 415 -8.02 -16.76 -3.86
CA ALA A 415 -6.62 -16.55 -4.17
C ALA A 415 -6.26 -17.02 -5.59
N LYS A 416 -6.79 -18.17 -6.03
CA LYS A 416 -6.65 -18.68 -7.40
C LYS A 416 -7.32 -17.79 -8.45
N ARG A 417 -8.31 -16.98 -8.06
CA ARG A 417 -8.98 -16.00 -8.92
C ARG A 417 -8.15 -14.72 -9.04
N LEU A 418 -7.61 -14.22 -7.93
CA LEU A 418 -6.94 -12.90 -7.88
C LEU A 418 -5.48 -12.93 -8.32
N ALA A 419 -4.69 -13.93 -7.93
CA ALA A 419 -3.27 -13.99 -8.26
C ALA A 419 -2.98 -13.99 -9.79
N PRO A 420 -3.75 -14.68 -10.66
CA PRO A 420 -3.57 -14.60 -12.09
C PRO A 420 -3.80 -13.20 -12.69
N ILE A 421 -4.66 -12.37 -12.10
CA ILE A 421 -4.90 -10.99 -12.54
C ILE A 421 -3.63 -10.16 -12.39
N VAL A 422 -2.97 -10.27 -11.23
CA VAL A 422 -1.68 -9.63 -10.98
C VAL A 422 -0.65 -10.07 -12.01
N ARG A 423 -0.47 -11.40 -12.17
CA ARG A 423 0.54 -11.98 -13.09
C ARG A 423 0.28 -11.62 -14.55
N ALA A 424 -0.97 -11.44 -14.96
CA ALA A 424 -1.32 -11.03 -16.32
C ALA A 424 -0.88 -9.59 -16.65
N ILE A 425 -0.76 -8.72 -15.63
CA ILE A 425 -0.35 -7.33 -15.78
C ILE A 425 1.15 -7.21 -15.52
N ASP A 426 1.64 -7.82 -14.45
CA ASP A 426 3.05 -7.83 -14.06
C ASP A 426 3.51 -9.23 -13.61
N ASP A 427 4.23 -9.91 -14.47
CA ASP A 427 4.86 -11.21 -14.22
C ASP A 427 6.33 -11.10 -13.75
N SER A 428 6.82 -9.88 -13.55
CA SER A 428 8.21 -9.62 -13.15
C SER A 428 8.42 -9.64 -11.62
N ARG A 429 7.34 -9.66 -10.85
CA ARG A 429 7.34 -9.64 -9.38
C ARG A 429 6.43 -10.75 -8.84
N PRO A 430 6.81 -11.38 -7.72
CA PRO A 430 5.99 -12.43 -7.12
C PRO A 430 4.71 -11.87 -6.48
N VAL A 431 3.69 -12.72 -6.41
CA VAL A 431 2.44 -12.50 -5.70
C VAL A 431 2.53 -13.13 -4.32
N THR A 432 2.01 -12.45 -3.30
CA THR A 432 1.94 -12.91 -1.92
C THR A 432 0.55 -12.73 -1.31
N GLY A 433 0.38 -13.27 -0.12
CA GLY A 433 -0.69 -12.97 0.82
C GLY A 433 -0.14 -13.00 2.25
N ALA A 434 -0.76 -12.25 3.15
CA ALA A 434 -0.38 -12.15 4.55
C ALA A 434 -1.34 -12.98 5.41
N LEU A 435 -0.87 -14.16 5.84
CA LEU A 435 -1.66 -15.18 6.50
C LEU A 435 -1.62 -15.01 8.02
N ALA A 436 -2.80 -14.82 8.65
CA ALA A 436 -2.97 -14.82 10.10
C ALA A 436 -3.20 -16.23 10.66
N GLY A 437 -4.05 -16.98 9.99
CA GLY A 437 -4.41 -18.33 10.35
C GLY A 437 -3.58 -19.38 9.61
N VAL A 438 -2.25 -19.28 9.65
CA VAL A 438 -1.35 -20.18 8.89
C VAL A 438 -1.72 -21.64 9.10
N PHE A 439 -2.05 -22.04 10.33
CA PHE A 439 -2.47 -23.39 10.68
C PHE A 439 -3.74 -23.84 9.94
N MET A 440 -4.66 -22.91 9.70
CA MET A 440 -5.88 -23.16 8.91
C MET A 440 -5.62 -23.04 7.41
N SER A 441 -4.84 -22.05 6.99
CA SER A 441 -4.60 -21.78 5.58
C SER A 441 -3.78 -22.86 4.88
N ILE A 442 -2.92 -23.58 5.58
CA ILE A 442 -2.19 -24.72 4.99
C ILE A 442 -3.09 -25.90 4.61
N GLU A 443 -4.30 -25.96 5.15
CA GLU A 443 -5.34 -26.95 4.76
C GLU A 443 -6.13 -26.50 3.51
N THR A 444 -5.85 -25.29 3.00
CA THR A 444 -6.48 -24.71 1.80
C THR A 444 -5.47 -24.56 0.66
N ASP A 445 -5.96 -24.19 -0.51
CA ASP A 445 -5.09 -23.91 -1.66
C ASP A 445 -4.47 -22.50 -1.63
N TYR A 446 -4.70 -21.69 -0.59
CA TYR A 446 -4.20 -20.31 -0.54
C TYR A 446 -2.67 -20.24 -0.64
N PRO A 447 -1.87 -20.95 0.17
CA PRO A 447 -0.42 -20.91 0.05
C PRO A 447 0.12 -21.40 -1.29
N ALA A 448 -0.64 -22.26 -2.00
CA ALA A 448 -0.26 -22.78 -3.32
C ALA A 448 -0.63 -21.82 -4.47
N ALA A 449 -1.56 -20.90 -4.25
CA ALA A 449 -2.01 -19.92 -5.24
C ALA A 449 -1.03 -18.74 -5.41
N VAL A 450 -0.19 -18.47 -4.40
CA VAL A 450 0.78 -17.37 -4.37
C VAL A 450 2.21 -17.87 -4.54
N ASP A 451 3.14 -16.98 -4.93
CA ASP A 451 4.52 -17.34 -5.22
C ASP A 451 5.40 -17.33 -3.97
N ILE A 452 5.12 -16.42 -3.03
CA ILE A 452 5.75 -16.30 -1.71
C ILE A 452 4.66 -16.21 -0.64
N VAL A 453 4.90 -16.72 0.55
CA VAL A 453 3.87 -16.85 1.59
C VAL A 453 4.27 -16.04 2.83
N GLY A 454 3.48 -15.02 3.13
CA GLY A 454 3.64 -14.20 4.31
C GLY A 454 2.98 -14.81 5.54
N TYR A 455 3.67 -14.83 6.67
CA TYR A 455 3.19 -15.33 7.95
C TYR A 455 3.07 -14.17 8.94
N ASN A 456 1.87 -13.99 9.50
CA ASN A 456 1.63 -12.99 10.55
C ASN A 456 1.74 -13.65 11.92
N TYR A 457 2.69 -13.18 12.76
CA TYR A 457 2.87 -13.58 14.16
C TYR A 457 3.02 -15.11 14.43
N THR A 458 3.56 -15.86 13.48
CA THR A 458 3.71 -17.31 13.54
C THR A 458 5.15 -17.76 13.27
N GLU A 459 6.11 -17.06 13.85
CA GLU A 459 7.55 -17.29 13.67
C GLU A 459 7.99 -18.68 14.16
N ASP A 460 7.25 -19.26 15.11
CA ASP A 460 7.45 -20.60 15.66
C ASP A 460 7.24 -21.72 14.64
N ARG A 461 6.54 -21.42 13.54
CA ARG A 461 6.27 -22.38 12.46
C ARG A 461 7.35 -22.43 11.38
N TYR A 462 8.24 -21.44 11.31
CA TYR A 462 9.16 -21.31 10.18
C TYR A 462 9.98 -22.59 9.91
N ASP A 463 10.59 -23.19 10.92
CA ASP A 463 11.41 -24.39 10.76
C ASP A 463 10.59 -25.62 10.34
N ALA A 464 9.44 -25.82 11.01
CA ALA A 464 8.56 -26.96 10.74
C ALA A 464 7.95 -26.88 9.35
N ASP A 465 7.49 -25.70 8.93
CA ASP A 465 6.85 -25.51 7.63
C ASP A 465 7.88 -25.49 6.50
N HIS A 466 9.10 -24.98 6.71
CA HIS A 466 10.19 -25.11 5.74
C HIS A 466 10.57 -26.57 5.50
N ALA A 467 10.68 -27.38 6.58
CA ALA A 467 10.95 -28.79 6.46
C ALA A 467 9.83 -29.57 5.76
N LYS A 468 8.56 -29.22 6.04
CA LYS A 468 7.37 -29.87 5.44
C LYS A 468 7.13 -29.44 4.00
N TYR A 469 7.41 -28.20 3.67
CA TYR A 469 7.16 -27.57 2.36
C TYR A 469 8.46 -26.94 1.80
N PRO A 470 9.46 -27.72 1.39
CA PRO A 470 10.80 -27.21 1.10
C PRO A 470 10.88 -26.28 -0.13
N SER A 471 9.87 -26.25 -0.96
CA SER A 471 9.79 -25.30 -2.09
C SER A 471 9.11 -23.98 -1.75
N ARG A 472 8.55 -23.85 -0.53
CA ARG A 472 7.81 -22.66 -0.12
C ARG A 472 8.78 -21.56 0.30
N ILE A 473 8.62 -20.38 -0.28
CA ILE A 473 9.35 -19.18 0.13
C ILE A 473 8.54 -18.49 1.22
N ILE A 474 9.13 -18.34 2.42
CA ILE A 474 8.44 -17.87 3.63
C ILE A 474 9.10 -16.57 4.13
N TYR A 475 8.27 -15.67 4.66
CA TYR A 475 8.71 -14.47 5.37
C TYR A 475 7.66 -14.03 6.41
N GLY A 476 8.06 -13.14 7.32
CA GLY A 476 7.14 -12.51 8.25
C GLY A 476 6.44 -11.31 7.61
N SER A 477 5.20 -11.50 7.16
CA SER A 477 4.43 -10.39 6.58
C SER A 477 3.94 -9.41 7.65
N GLU A 478 3.81 -9.89 8.90
CA GLU A 478 3.51 -9.05 10.05
C GLU A 478 4.08 -9.69 11.33
N ASN A 479 4.97 -8.96 12.01
CA ASN A 479 5.66 -9.44 13.19
C ASN A 479 5.62 -8.41 14.32
N GLY A 480 5.71 -8.91 15.56
CA GLY A 480 5.93 -8.09 16.74
C GLY A 480 7.35 -7.52 16.81
N HIS A 481 7.55 -6.59 17.76
CA HIS A 481 8.83 -5.90 17.95
C HIS A 481 9.85 -6.68 18.81
N GLY A 482 9.52 -7.88 19.27
CA GLY A 482 10.35 -8.65 20.18
C GLY A 482 11.70 -9.06 19.59
N TYR A 483 12.68 -9.23 20.46
CA TYR A 483 14.02 -9.66 20.06
C TYR A 483 14.01 -11.07 19.46
N GLN A 484 13.23 -11.99 20.04
CA GLN A 484 13.14 -13.38 19.58
C GLN A 484 12.51 -13.46 18.17
N GLN A 485 11.52 -12.62 17.86
CA GLN A 485 10.94 -12.51 16.51
C GLN A 485 11.99 -12.06 15.48
N TRP A 486 12.90 -11.15 15.87
CA TRP A 486 14.02 -10.78 15.00
C TRP A 486 15.03 -11.91 14.84
N LEU A 487 15.38 -12.65 15.90
CA LEU A 487 16.28 -13.81 15.80
C LEU A 487 15.73 -14.89 14.87
N ALA A 488 14.41 -15.12 14.91
CA ALA A 488 13.73 -16.07 14.02
C ALA A 488 13.86 -15.72 12.54
N VAL A 489 14.15 -14.46 12.21
CA VAL A 489 14.38 -13.99 10.84
C VAL A 489 15.88 -13.87 10.55
N ARG A 490 16.64 -13.26 11.46
CA ARG A 490 18.08 -13.00 11.27
C ARG A 490 18.88 -14.29 11.09
N ASP A 491 18.59 -15.30 11.91
CA ASP A 491 19.40 -16.51 12.04
C ASP A 491 18.96 -17.64 11.08
N LYS A 492 17.97 -17.39 10.23
CA LYS A 492 17.46 -18.35 9.24
C LYS A 492 17.62 -17.77 7.83
N ASP A 493 18.53 -18.35 7.03
CA ASP A 493 18.78 -17.88 5.66
C ASP A 493 17.54 -17.95 4.78
N PHE A 494 16.73 -18.98 4.95
CA PHE A 494 15.51 -19.21 4.19
C PHE A 494 14.36 -18.23 4.52
N ILE A 495 14.39 -17.54 5.66
CA ILE A 495 13.43 -16.45 5.97
C ILE A 495 14.02 -15.13 5.47
N PHE A 496 13.46 -14.61 4.38
CA PHE A 496 14.07 -13.45 3.74
C PHE A 496 13.83 -12.11 4.46
N GLY A 497 12.86 -12.02 5.35
CA GLY A 497 12.59 -10.76 6.04
C GLY A 497 11.37 -10.78 6.94
N GLN A 498 11.09 -9.62 7.49
CA GLN A 498 9.89 -9.35 8.29
C GLN A 498 9.39 -7.93 8.06
N PHE A 499 8.08 -7.72 8.33
CA PHE A 499 7.46 -6.41 8.42
C PHE A 499 6.89 -6.24 9.82
N LEU A 500 7.34 -5.22 10.53
CA LEU A 500 6.90 -4.98 11.91
C LEU A 500 5.57 -4.24 11.96
N TRP A 501 4.72 -4.63 12.88
CA TRP A 501 3.50 -3.92 13.22
C TRP A 501 3.76 -2.94 14.37
N THR A 502 4.03 -1.62 14.13
CA THR A 502 4.06 -0.87 12.88
C THR A 502 5.30 0.03 12.79
N GLY A 503 5.46 0.74 11.66
CA GLY A 503 6.51 1.75 11.50
C GLY A 503 6.23 3.04 12.26
N THR A 504 4.96 3.49 12.30
CA THR A 504 4.52 4.69 13.02
C THR A 504 3.27 4.39 13.82
N ASP A 505 3.07 5.13 14.91
CA ASP A 505 1.77 5.18 15.57
C ASP A 505 0.71 5.66 14.58
N TYR A 506 -0.51 5.15 14.69
CA TYR A 506 -1.59 5.45 13.76
C TYR A 506 -2.93 5.61 14.49
N LEU A 507 -3.85 6.33 13.87
CA LEU A 507 -5.21 6.52 14.36
C LEU A 507 -6.07 5.27 14.06
N GLY A 508 -7.07 5.04 14.92
CA GLY A 508 -7.94 3.85 14.81
C GLY A 508 -7.34 2.63 15.48
N GLU A 509 -8.02 1.49 15.37
CA GLU A 509 -7.73 0.25 16.12
C GLU A 509 -7.47 0.51 17.61
N SER A 510 -8.21 1.48 18.12
CA SER A 510 -7.96 2.06 19.44
C SER A 510 -8.36 1.13 20.58
N GLY A 511 -7.69 1.28 21.72
CA GLY A 511 -8.23 0.81 22.98
C GLY A 511 -9.53 1.53 23.34
N VAL A 512 -10.03 1.31 24.55
CA VAL A 512 -11.21 2.05 25.05
C VAL A 512 -10.90 3.55 25.15
N TRP A 513 -11.95 4.36 25.01
CA TRP A 513 -11.84 5.81 25.20
C TRP A 513 -11.08 6.18 26.50
N PRO A 514 -10.15 7.15 26.51
CA PRO A 514 -9.88 8.16 25.47
C PRO A 514 -8.76 7.78 24.48
N SER A 515 -8.36 6.52 24.37
CA SER A 515 -7.41 6.08 23.36
C SER A 515 -7.98 6.31 21.95
N ARG A 516 -7.20 6.92 21.04
CA ARG A 516 -7.64 7.25 19.68
C ARG A 516 -6.83 6.56 18.59
N GLY A 517 -5.85 5.80 18.97
CA GLY A 517 -4.97 5.11 18.03
C GLY A 517 -4.15 4.02 18.69
N LEU A 518 -3.38 3.33 17.90
CA LEU A 518 -2.50 2.27 18.35
C LEU A 518 -1.04 2.76 18.40
N GLY A 519 -0.42 2.60 19.57
CA GLY A 519 0.94 3.07 19.87
C GLY A 519 2.02 2.01 19.59
N THR A 520 1.89 1.21 18.54
CA THR A 520 2.85 0.15 18.20
C THR A 520 4.01 0.61 17.32
N GLY A 521 3.98 1.87 16.87
CA GLY A 521 4.98 2.42 15.96
C GLY A 521 6.41 2.42 16.51
N LEU A 522 7.40 2.27 15.64
CA LEU A 522 8.80 2.62 15.92
C LEU A 522 8.97 4.12 16.04
N LEU A 523 8.14 4.88 15.33
CA LEU A 523 8.01 6.33 15.39
C LEU A 523 6.69 6.70 16.04
N ASP A 524 6.63 7.85 16.67
CA ASP A 524 5.39 8.48 17.13
C ASP A 524 4.62 9.17 15.99
N PHE A 525 3.46 9.76 16.27
CA PHE A 525 2.67 10.53 15.30
C PHE A 525 3.42 11.72 14.67
N GLY A 526 4.42 12.29 15.38
CA GLY A 526 5.31 13.34 14.89
C GLY A 526 6.45 12.84 14.03
N ASN A 527 6.54 11.52 13.80
CA ASN A 527 7.61 10.83 13.10
C ASN A 527 8.98 10.90 13.81
N PHE A 528 8.99 11.00 15.14
CA PHE A 528 10.21 10.89 15.94
C PHE A 528 10.40 9.44 16.43
N PRO A 529 11.65 8.92 16.41
CA PRO A 529 11.92 7.59 16.91
C PRO A 529 11.62 7.45 18.42
N LYS A 530 10.74 6.53 18.75
CA LYS A 530 10.43 6.12 20.12
C LYS A 530 11.55 5.24 20.69
N THR A 531 11.49 4.92 21.98
CA THR A 531 12.46 4.00 22.61
C THR A 531 12.57 2.67 21.86
N ARG A 532 11.43 2.09 21.43
CA ARG A 532 11.43 0.86 20.62
C ARG A 532 12.07 1.07 19.25
N GLY A 533 11.98 2.27 18.66
CA GLY A 533 12.68 2.63 17.43
C GLY A 533 14.20 2.68 17.64
N LYS A 534 14.66 3.22 18.77
CA LYS A 534 16.09 3.22 19.14
C LYS A 534 16.60 1.80 19.40
N PHE A 535 15.83 0.97 20.09
CA PHE A 535 16.14 -0.45 20.24
C PHE A 535 16.24 -1.15 18.88
N ARG A 536 15.29 -0.90 17.97
CA ARG A 536 15.32 -1.47 16.62
C ARG A 536 16.54 -1.00 15.83
N ALA A 537 16.93 0.26 15.95
CA ALA A 537 18.14 0.79 15.32
C ALA A 537 19.40 0.03 15.78
N SER A 538 19.51 -0.35 17.06
CA SER A 538 20.64 -1.14 17.55
C SER A 538 20.75 -2.54 16.93
N LEU A 539 19.65 -3.07 16.38
CA LEU A 539 19.60 -4.38 15.72
C LEU A 539 19.74 -4.29 14.19
N TRP A 540 19.32 -3.18 13.59
CA TRP A 540 19.17 -3.07 12.14
C TRP A 540 20.19 -2.15 11.46
N CYS A 541 20.73 -1.16 12.17
CA CYS A 541 21.78 -0.28 11.65
C CYS A 541 23.15 -0.97 11.72
N GLU A 542 24.04 -0.62 10.79
CA GLU A 542 25.43 -1.06 10.80
C GLU A 542 26.27 -0.28 11.81
N ASN A 543 25.92 1.00 12.03
CA ASN A 543 26.60 1.85 13.00
C ASN A 543 26.17 1.50 14.43
N PRO A 544 27.11 1.48 15.39
CA PRO A 544 26.77 1.27 16.80
C PRO A 544 25.78 2.32 17.31
N VAL A 545 24.80 1.86 18.08
CA VAL A 545 23.76 2.70 18.72
C VAL A 545 23.89 2.55 20.22
N ALA A 546 24.04 3.67 20.92
CA ALA A 546 23.98 3.73 22.38
C ALA A 546 22.84 4.67 22.77
N TYR A 547 21.88 4.18 23.54
CA TYR A 547 20.73 4.94 23.98
C TYR A 547 20.30 4.49 25.37
N LEU A 548 20.18 5.43 26.30
CA LEU A 548 19.79 5.18 27.68
C LEU A 548 18.38 5.68 27.94
N VAL A 549 17.54 4.82 28.50
CA VAL A 549 16.21 5.18 29.00
C VAL A 549 16.06 4.70 30.43
N ALA A 550 15.27 5.41 31.22
CA ALA A 550 14.91 5.03 32.57
C ALA A 550 13.40 5.09 32.76
N TYR A 551 12.87 4.21 33.57
CA TYR A 551 11.47 4.22 34.00
C TYR A 551 11.36 3.64 35.41
N PRO A 552 10.29 3.97 36.18
CA PRO A 552 10.08 3.39 37.50
C PRO A 552 10.02 1.87 37.41
N HIS A 553 10.77 1.20 38.30
CA HIS A 553 10.74 -0.25 38.38
C HIS A 553 9.31 -0.73 38.66
N PRO A 554 8.74 -1.69 37.91
CA PRO A 554 7.38 -2.15 38.15
C PRO A 554 7.26 -2.75 39.56
N SER A 555 6.30 -2.27 40.34
CA SER A 555 6.07 -2.77 41.72
C SER A 555 5.47 -4.17 41.77
N ASP A 556 4.90 -4.64 40.65
CA ASP A 556 4.28 -5.96 40.51
C ASP A 556 5.22 -7.04 39.97
N GLY A 557 6.52 -6.72 39.84
CA GLY A 557 7.56 -7.65 39.38
C GLY A 557 7.49 -8.01 37.89
N ARG A 558 6.58 -7.41 37.10
CA ARG A 558 6.52 -7.63 35.66
C ARG A 558 7.59 -6.83 34.96
N ASP A 559 8.40 -7.51 34.16
CA ASP A 559 9.37 -6.86 33.28
C ASP A 559 8.69 -6.50 31.96
N PRO A 560 8.51 -5.19 31.63
CA PRO A 560 7.90 -4.78 30.39
C PRO A 560 8.75 -5.08 29.14
N GLY A 561 10.00 -5.53 29.31
CA GLY A 561 10.87 -5.88 28.19
C GLY A 561 11.50 -4.72 27.45
N TYR A 562 12.10 -4.99 26.27
CA TYR A 562 12.92 -4.04 25.51
C TYR A 562 12.13 -2.96 24.76
N TRP A 563 10.85 -3.21 24.50
CA TRP A 563 9.99 -2.38 23.66
C TRP A 563 9.08 -1.44 24.44
N ILE A 564 9.35 -1.26 25.70
CA ILE A 564 8.60 -0.30 26.50
C ILE A 564 8.86 1.11 25.97
N ASP A 565 7.82 1.89 25.85
CA ASP A 565 7.90 3.29 25.47
C ASP A 565 8.24 4.14 26.70
N ALA A 566 9.49 4.04 27.15
CA ALA A 566 9.99 4.89 28.21
C ALA A 566 10.07 6.34 27.73
N PRO A 567 9.68 7.31 28.55
CA PRO A 567 9.76 8.73 28.19
C PRO A 567 11.21 9.16 27.99
N ALA A 568 11.41 10.13 27.10
CA ALA A 568 12.75 10.67 26.76
C ALA A 568 13.31 11.63 27.83
N HIS A 569 12.87 11.48 29.09
CA HIS A 569 13.33 12.31 30.21
C HIS A 569 13.67 11.43 31.42
N TRP A 570 14.41 11.99 32.39
CA TRP A 570 14.80 11.34 33.63
C TRP A 570 14.16 12.00 34.87
N ASN A 571 13.16 12.87 34.67
CA ASN A 571 12.46 13.56 35.74
C ASN A 571 11.24 12.75 36.18
N TYR A 572 11.26 12.26 37.41
CA TYR A 572 10.17 11.51 38.02
C TYR A 572 9.76 12.17 39.33
N GLU A 573 8.47 12.23 39.61
CA GLU A 573 7.89 13.00 40.72
C GLU A 573 8.26 12.46 42.12
N ASN A 574 8.59 11.18 42.22
CA ASN A 574 8.84 10.53 43.51
C ASN A 574 10.34 10.29 43.71
N GLU A 575 10.97 11.12 44.53
CA GLU A 575 12.35 10.87 45.00
C GLU A 575 12.44 9.53 45.72
N GLY A 576 13.51 8.77 45.49
CA GLY A 576 13.73 7.46 46.09
C GLY A 576 13.06 6.29 45.37
N THR A 577 12.35 6.51 44.27
CA THR A 577 11.81 5.42 43.45
C THR A 577 12.94 4.62 42.81
N MET A 578 12.88 3.29 42.94
CA MET A 578 13.79 2.41 42.22
C MET A 578 13.54 2.53 40.71
N MET A 579 14.58 2.85 39.97
CA MET A 579 14.52 3.01 38.53
C MET A 579 15.11 1.80 37.80
N ARG A 580 14.47 1.39 36.74
CA ARG A 580 15.06 0.48 35.75
C ARG A 580 15.69 1.30 34.64
N VAL A 581 16.94 0.99 34.35
CA VAL A 581 17.68 1.64 33.23
C VAL A 581 17.94 0.60 32.15
N LEU A 582 17.60 0.93 30.93
CA LEU A 582 17.89 0.14 29.72
C LEU A 582 18.95 0.89 28.89
N CYS A 583 19.89 0.11 28.37
CA CYS A 583 20.91 0.57 27.44
C CYS A 583 20.91 -0.30 26.18
#